data_f5d031c6f9205cf9e24ae0a4606dcfd0
#
_entry.id   f5d031c6f9205cf9e24ae0a4606dcfd0
#
_cell.length_a   1.000
_cell.length_b   1.000
_cell.length_c   1.000
_cell.angle_alpha   90.00
_cell.angle_beta   90.00
_cell.angle_gamma   90.00
#
_symmetry.space_group_name_H-M   'P 1'
#
loop_
_entity.id
_entity.type
_entity.pdbx_description
1 polymer ?
#
loop_
_entity_poly.entity_id
_entity_poly.type
_entity_poly.pdbx_seq_one_letter_code
_entity_poly.pdbx_strand_id
1 'polypeptide(L)'
;AQSAKQVISLRVKEAEKNRQYEDFIEKQGQILSGIIKRLEYGNVIVDLGKAEGVIKKDELIPREILKTGDRVKAYCYEVKKELKGHQIFLSRAHPQFLAKLFFQEVPEIYEGTIEIKAVARDPGSRAKICVHSQDSSIDPVGACVGMRGSRVQTIVNELHGEKIDIIKWTEDLPTLISESLSPAEIQRVLIDQDNKRIDIILTEEN
;
A
#
# COMPACT_ATOMS: atom_id res chain seq x y z
N ALA A 1 -32.88 33.58 -18.22
CA ALA A 1 -33.24 32.56 -17.19
C ALA A 1 -32.36 31.32 -17.27
N GLN A 2 -32.03 30.81 -18.46
CA GLN A 2 -31.24 29.58 -18.65
C GLN A 2 -29.76 29.73 -18.25
N SER A 3 -29.14 30.88 -18.54
CA SER A 3 -27.76 31.18 -18.15
C SER A 3 -27.59 31.35 -16.63
N ALA A 4 -28.55 31.95 -15.94
CA ALA A 4 -28.52 32.09 -14.48
C ALA A 4 -28.57 30.71 -13.79
N LYS A 5 -29.45 29.80 -14.26
CA LYS A 5 -29.54 28.43 -13.75
C LYS A 5 -28.22 27.64 -13.95
N GLN A 6 -27.58 27.81 -15.10
CA GLN A 6 -26.29 27.18 -15.41
C GLN A 6 -25.17 27.72 -14.49
N VAL A 7 -25.10 29.04 -14.26
CA VAL A 7 -24.11 29.65 -13.36
C VAL A 7 -24.31 29.17 -11.91
N ILE A 8 -25.55 29.12 -11.42
CA ILE A 8 -25.85 28.62 -10.07
C ILE A 8 -25.45 27.14 -9.96
N SER A 9 -25.82 26.29 -10.93
CA SER A 9 -25.45 24.88 -10.94
C SER A 9 -23.93 24.68 -10.95
N LEU A 10 -23.19 25.50 -11.69
CA LEU A 10 -21.74 25.43 -11.72
C LEU A 10 -21.14 25.80 -10.35
N ARG A 11 -21.61 26.89 -9.74
CA ARG A 11 -21.14 27.33 -8.41
C ARG A 11 -21.41 26.31 -7.31
N VAL A 12 -22.58 25.67 -7.35
CA VAL A 12 -22.90 24.59 -6.41
C VAL A 12 -21.93 23.43 -6.58
N LYS A 13 -21.67 22.98 -7.82
CA LYS A 13 -20.69 21.91 -8.10
C LYS A 13 -19.27 22.28 -7.66
N GLU A 14 -18.84 23.52 -7.89
CA GLU A 14 -17.54 24.01 -7.41
C GLU A 14 -17.44 23.96 -5.88
N ALA A 15 -18.48 24.41 -5.19
CA ALA A 15 -18.52 24.37 -3.72
C ALA A 15 -18.49 22.94 -3.18
N GLU A 16 -19.27 22.02 -3.78
CA GLU A 16 -19.25 20.59 -3.42
C GLU A 16 -17.86 19.97 -3.63
N LYS A 17 -17.22 20.27 -4.77
CA LYS A 17 -15.88 19.78 -5.08
C LYS A 17 -14.81 20.30 -4.11
N ASN A 18 -14.87 21.58 -3.78
CA ASN A 18 -13.97 22.19 -2.79
C ASN A 18 -14.15 21.51 -1.42
N ARG A 19 -15.39 21.30 -0.98
CA ARG A 19 -15.68 20.63 0.28
C ARG A 19 -15.16 19.18 0.29
N GLN A 20 -15.37 18.45 -0.79
CA GLN A 20 -14.84 17.08 -0.93
C GLN A 20 -13.31 17.05 -0.82
N TYR A 21 -12.63 18.01 -1.47
CA TYR A 21 -11.18 18.14 -1.36
C TYR A 21 -10.74 18.41 0.09
N GLU A 22 -11.37 19.37 0.78
CA GLU A 22 -11.06 19.71 2.17
C GLU A 22 -11.31 18.53 3.12
N ASP A 23 -12.40 17.77 2.93
CA ASP A 23 -12.75 16.61 3.73
C ASP A 23 -11.75 15.44 3.57
N PHE A 24 -11.03 15.37 2.45
CA PHE A 24 -10.17 14.23 2.12
C PHE A 24 -8.68 14.53 2.02
N ILE A 25 -8.25 15.79 1.95
CA ILE A 25 -6.82 16.12 1.83
C ILE A 25 -5.98 15.58 3.01
N GLU A 26 -6.51 15.65 4.23
CA GLU A 26 -5.84 15.11 5.42
C GLU A 26 -5.84 13.58 5.49
N LYS A 27 -6.62 12.91 4.64
CA LYS A 27 -6.68 11.45 4.53
C LYS A 27 -5.71 10.89 3.48
N GLN A 28 -5.01 11.76 2.76
CA GLN A 28 -3.94 11.33 1.87
C GLN A 28 -2.86 10.61 2.69
N GLY A 29 -2.37 9.50 2.18
CA GLY A 29 -1.42 8.65 2.90
C GLY A 29 -2.06 7.65 3.88
N GLN A 30 -3.39 7.54 3.92
CA GLN A 30 -4.12 6.60 4.78
C GLN A 30 -4.86 5.54 3.98
N ILE A 31 -5.24 4.44 4.65
CA ILE A 31 -6.17 3.46 4.07
C ILE A 31 -7.60 3.98 4.23
N LEU A 32 -8.32 4.03 3.11
CA LEU A 32 -9.74 4.32 3.08
C LEU A 32 -10.53 3.05 2.76
N SER A 33 -11.69 2.93 3.40
CA SER A 33 -12.64 1.85 3.12
C SER A 33 -13.90 2.42 2.49
N GLY A 34 -14.42 1.72 1.49
CA GLY A 34 -15.65 2.11 0.81
C GLY A 34 -16.34 0.93 0.16
N ILE A 35 -17.42 1.22 -0.53
CA ILE A 35 -18.20 0.23 -1.29
C ILE A 35 -18.01 0.49 -2.78
N ILE A 36 -17.76 -0.56 -3.54
CA ILE A 36 -17.62 -0.45 -5.00
C ILE A 36 -18.97 -0.07 -5.59
N LYS A 37 -19.04 1.11 -6.17
CA LYS A 37 -20.27 1.65 -6.76
C LYS A 37 -20.47 1.17 -8.18
N ARG A 38 -19.41 1.17 -8.98
CA ARG A 38 -19.42 0.75 -10.40
C ARG A 38 -18.00 0.48 -10.91
N LEU A 39 -17.93 -0.20 -12.02
CA LEU A 39 -16.71 -0.44 -12.78
C LEU A 39 -16.79 0.34 -14.10
N GLU A 40 -15.78 1.15 -14.41
CA GLU A 40 -15.74 2.00 -15.61
C GLU A 40 -14.40 1.84 -16.32
N TYR A 41 -14.43 1.28 -17.54
CA TYR A 41 -13.23 1.11 -18.39
C TYR A 41 -12.04 0.44 -17.68
N GLY A 42 -12.34 -0.52 -16.78
CA GLY A 42 -11.34 -1.21 -15.97
C GLY A 42 -10.94 -0.49 -14.69
N ASN A 43 -11.41 0.74 -14.45
CA ASN A 43 -11.26 1.44 -13.19
C ASN A 43 -12.38 1.06 -12.22
N VAL A 44 -12.10 1.12 -10.93
CA VAL A 44 -13.08 0.86 -9.87
C VAL A 44 -13.46 2.17 -9.20
N ILE A 45 -14.74 2.50 -9.21
CA ILE A 45 -15.26 3.68 -8.52
C ILE A 45 -15.81 3.25 -7.16
N VAL A 46 -15.24 3.85 -6.11
CA VAL A 46 -15.49 3.52 -4.71
C VAL A 46 -16.28 4.65 -4.07
N ASP A 47 -17.40 4.31 -3.46
CA ASP A 47 -18.17 5.23 -2.62
C ASP A 47 -17.53 5.28 -1.22
N LEU A 48 -17.03 6.45 -0.86
CA LEU A 48 -16.40 6.75 0.44
C LEU A 48 -17.38 7.47 1.41
N GLY A 49 -18.67 7.49 1.08
CA GLY A 49 -19.73 8.14 1.83
C GLY A 49 -19.91 9.62 1.46
N LYS A 50 -18.87 10.44 1.61
CA LYS A 50 -18.92 11.89 1.30
C LYS A 50 -18.43 12.24 -0.11
N ALA A 51 -17.70 11.34 -0.75
CA ALA A 51 -17.14 11.50 -2.09
C ALA A 51 -16.90 10.15 -2.75
N GLU A 52 -16.65 10.18 -4.06
CA GLU A 52 -16.19 9.00 -4.82
C GLU A 52 -14.68 9.04 -4.98
N GLY A 53 -14.03 7.90 -4.69
CA GLY A 53 -12.64 7.65 -5.04
C GLY A 53 -12.53 6.77 -6.27
N VAL A 54 -11.39 6.81 -6.94
CA VAL A 54 -11.09 5.96 -8.09
C VAL A 54 -9.84 5.13 -7.83
N ILE A 55 -9.94 3.82 -8.08
CA ILE A 55 -8.80 2.93 -8.23
C ILE A 55 -8.64 2.72 -9.73
N LYS A 56 -7.54 3.18 -10.30
CA LYS A 56 -7.23 2.97 -11.71
C LYS A 56 -6.89 1.50 -11.96
N LYS A 57 -7.03 1.05 -13.20
CA LYS A 57 -6.76 -0.34 -13.58
C LYS A 57 -5.34 -0.80 -13.23
N ASP A 58 -4.35 0.06 -13.39
CA ASP A 58 -2.94 -0.17 -13.06
C ASP A 58 -2.64 -0.11 -11.55
N GLU A 59 -3.59 0.38 -10.76
CA GLU A 59 -3.52 0.46 -9.29
C GLU A 59 -4.29 -0.68 -8.58
N LEU A 60 -4.82 -1.63 -9.34
CA LEU A 60 -5.46 -2.85 -8.83
C LEU A 60 -4.42 -3.96 -8.61
N ILE A 61 -4.74 -4.89 -7.70
CA ILE A 61 -3.97 -6.13 -7.58
C ILE A 61 -4.27 -6.99 -8.82
N PRO A 62 -3.24 -7.48 -9.55
CA PRO A 62 -3.46 -8.35 -10.69
C PRO A 62 -4.32 -9.57 -10.34
N ARG A 63 -5.27 -9.91 -11.20
CA ARG A 63 -6.21 -11.05 -11.04
C ARG A 63 -7.21 -10.91 -9.89
N GLU A 64 -7.26 -9.77 -9.20
CA GLU A 64 -8.29 -9.49 -8.20
C GLU A 64 -9.65 -9.33 -8.87
N ILE A 65 -10.65 -10.05 -8.36
CA ILE A 65 -12.03 -9.97 -8.88
C ILE A 65 -12.85 -9.12 -7.91
N LEU A 66 -13.11 -7.88 -8.30
CA LEU A 66 -13.94 -6.94 -7.56
C LEU A 66 -15.28 -6.76 -8.23
N LYS A 67 -16.36 -6.71 -7.45
CA LYS A 67 -17.74 -6.59 -7.92
C LYS A 67 -18.41 -5.36 -7.31
N THR A 68 -19.38 -4.82 -8.03
CA THR A 68 -20.26 -3.77 -7.47
C THR A 68 -20.95 -4.26 -6.20
N GLY A 69 -20.90 -3.45 -5.16
CA GLY A 69 -21.42 -3.78 -3.83
C GLY A 69 -20.38 -4.36 -2.87
N ASP A 70 -19.23 -4.81 -3.34
CA ASP A 70 -18.18 -5.30 -2.46
C ASP A 70 -17.56 -4.16 -1.63
N ARG A 71 -17.18 -4.47 -0.39
CA ARG A 71 -16.38 -3.57 0.43
C ARG A 71 -14.91 -3.69 0.04
N VAL A 72 -14.26 -2.57 -0.17
CA VAL A 72 -12.85 -2.52 -0.54
C VAL A 72 -12.09 -1.56 0.35
N LYS A 73 -10.86 -1.94 0.72
CA LYS A 73 -9.86 -1.07 1.34
C LYS A 73 -8.82 -0.69 0.29
N ALA A 74 -8.39 0.56 0.29
CA ALA A 74 -7.33 1.02 -0.60
C ALA A 74 -6.54 2.18 0.02
N TYR A 75 -5.30 2.32 -0.36
CA TYR A 75 -4.42 3.40 0.05
C TYR A 75 -4.73 4.66 -0.77
N CYS A 76 -4.98 5.77 -0.09
CA CYS A 76 -5.19 7.07 -0.73
C CYS A 76 -3.84 7.69 -1.04
N TYR A 77 -3.35 7.53 -2.27
CA TYR A 77 -2.04 8.05 -2.63
C TYR A 77 -2.05 9.52 -3.07
N GLU A 78 -3.20 10.01 -3.52
CA GLU A 78 -3.31 11.38 -4.01
C GLU A 78 -4.72 11.94 -3.85
N VAL A 79 -4.80 13.21 -3.42
CA VAL A 79 -6.04 14.00 -3.42
C VAL A 79 -5.79 15.30 -4.18
N LYS A 80 -6.51 15.49 -5.31
CA LYS A 80 -6.34 16.66 -6.20
C LYS A 80 -7.52 17.61 -6.09
N LYS A 81 -7.21 18.90 -6.14
CA LYS A 81 -8.24 19.93 -6.25
C LYS A 81 -8.63 20.12 -7.72
N GLU A 82 -9.58 19.32 -8.19
CA GLU A 82 -10.06 19.36 -9.57
C GLU A 82 -11.57 19.59 -9.62
N LEU A 83 -12.00 20.46 -10.54
CA LEU A 83 -13.42 20.75 -10.76
C LEU A 83 -14.11 19.70 -11.63
N LYS A 84 -13.35 19.02 -12.49
CA LYS A 84 -13.83 17.97 -13.37
C LYS A 84 -13.13 16.65 -13.07
N GLY A 85 -13.88 15.55 -13.08
CA GLY A 85 -13.34 14.22 -12.83
C GLY A 85 -13.22 13.85 -11.35
N HIS A 86 -12.38 12.85 -11.09
CA HIS A 86 -12.13 12.34 -9.74
C HIS A 86 -11.08 13.17 -9.02
N GLN A 87 -11.24 13.33 -7.71
CA GLN A 87 -10.32 14.06 -6.86
C GLN A 87 -9.51 13.14 -5.94
N ILE A 88 -10.07 11.97 -5.61
CA ILE A 88 -9.49 11.03 -4.64
C ILE A 88 -9.00 9.81 -5.41
N PHE A 89 -7.69 9.60 -5.39
CA PHE A 89 -7.02 8.51 -6.09
C PHE A 89 -6.55 7.47 -5.09
N LEU A 90 -6.99 6.24 -5.35
CA LEU A 90 -6.78 5.10 -4.47
C LEU A 90 -5.94 4.04 -5.17
N SER A 91 -5.16 3.30 -4.39
CA SER A 91 -4.35 2.18 -4.89
C SER A 91 -4.43 0.97 -3.97
N ARG A 92 -4.47 -0.20 -4.57
CA ARG A 92 -4.27 -1.49 -3.91
C ARG A 92 -2.91 -2.11 -4.26
N ALA A 93 -2.25 -1.58 -5.31
CA ALA A 93 -0.93 -2.02 -5.77
C ALA A 93 0.23 -1.28 -5.08
N HIS A 94 0.02 -0.09 -4.55
CA HIS A 94 1.06 0.77 -3.99
C HIS A 94 1.79 0.10 -2.79
N PRO A 95 3.13 0.17 -2.69
CA PRO A 95 3.88 -0.42 -1.56
C PRO A 95 3.42 0.10 -0.20
N GLN A 96 3.05 1.37 -0.10
CA GLN A 96 2.54 1.96 1.14
C GLN A 96 1.20 1.38 1.60
N PHE A 97 0.44 0.75 0.71
CA PHE A 97 -0.76 0.00 1.11
C PHE A 97 -0.40 -1.13 2.08
N LEU A 98 0.63 -1.92 1.74
CA LEU A 98 1.15 -2.97 2.62
C LEU A 98 1.66 -2.40 3.96
N ALA A 99 2.48 -1.34 3.91
CA ALA A 99 2.99 -0.71 5.14
C ALA A 99 1.86 -0.24 6.07
N LYS A 100 0.81 0.36 5.51
CA LYS A 100 -0.35 0.82 6.29
C LYS A 100 -1.22 -0.32 6.81
N LEU A 101 -1.29 -1.46 6.12
CA LEU A 101 -1.94 -2.66 6.65
C LEU A 101 -1.18 -3.20 7.88
N PHE A 102 0.15 -3.27 7.82
CA PHE A 102 0.96 -3.61 9.00
C PHE A 102 0.78 -2.63 10.15
N PHE A 103 0.73 -1.33 9.86
CA PHE A 103 0.45 -0.30 10.86
C PHE A 103 -0.90 -0.50 11.56
N GLN A 104 -1.91 -1.01 10.86
CA GLN A 104 -3.23 -1.30 11.43
C GLN A 104 -3.28 -2.61 12.25
N GLU A 105 -2.52 -3.64 11.82
CA GLU A 105 -2.58 -4.99 12.40
C GLU A 105 -1.55 -5.22 13.51
N VAL A 106 -0.45 -4.43 13.56
CA VAL A 106 0.66 -4.61 14.49
C VAL A 106 0.73 -3.42 15.46
N PRO A 107 0.28 -3.58 16.71
CA PRO A 107 0.27 -2.51 17.71
C PRO A 107 1.65 -1.91 17.94
N GLU A 108 2.71 -2.72 17.92
CA GLU A 108 4.09 -2.29 18.13
C GLU A 108 4.61 -1.34 17.03
N ILE A 109 4.04 -1.45 15.82
CA ILE A 109 4.31 -0.49 14.72
C ILE A 109 3.51 0.79 14.95
N TYR A 110 2.24 0.67 15.36
CA TYR A 110 1.38 1.83 15.66
C TYR A 110 1.95 2.67 16.80
N GLU A 111 2.49 2.03 17.84
CA GLU A 111 3.11 2.67 19.01
C GLU A 111 4.52 3.21 18.72
N GLY A 112 5.10 2.87 17.56
CA GLY A 112 6.42 3.32 17.15
C GLY A 112 7.59 2.53 17.74
N THR A 113 7.35 1.43 18.46
CA THR A 113 8.41 0.54 18.98
C THR A 113 9.09 -0.22 17.86
N ILE A 114 8.32 -0.60 16.83
CA ILE A 114 8.81 -1.22 15.60
C ILE A 114 8.64 -0.24 14.45
N GLU A 115 9.69 -0.07 13.67
CA GLU A 115 9.73 0.79 12.51
C GLU A 115 9.83 -0.04 11.23
N ILE A 116 9.03 0.33 10.21
CA ILE A 116 9.15 -0.22 8.87
C ILE A 116 10.23 0.59 8.13
N LYS A 117 11.36 -0.05 7.83
CA LYS A 117 12.49 0.59 7.14
C LYS A 117 12.33 0.60 5.62
N ALA A 118 11.79 -0.46 5.05
CA ALA A 118 11.61 -0.58 3.61
C ALA A 118 10.44 -1.52 3.27
N VAL A 119 9.85 -1.29 2.11
CA VAL A 119 8.83 -2.16 1.51
C VAL A 119 9.12 -2.30 0.03
N ALA A 120 9.19 -3.54 -0.45
CA ALA A 120 9.25 -3.88 -1.86
C ALA A 120 8.07 -4.80 -2.18
N ARG A 121 7.38 -4.56 -3.29
CA ARG A 121 6.15 -5.27 -3.60
C ARG A 121 6.00 -5.54 -5.09
N ASP A 122 5.68 -6.78 -5.41
CA ASP A 122 5.12 -7.22 -6.69
C ASP A 122 3.65 -7.59 -6.44
N PRO A 123 2.70 -6.67 -6.74
CA PRO A 123 1.32 -6.82 -6.31
C PRO A 123 0.67 -8.11 -6.81
N GLY A 124 0.03 -8.85 -5.91
CA GLY A 124 -0.62 -10.13 -6.20
C GLY A 124 0.32 -11.33 -6.33
N SER A 125 1.62 -11.12 -6.21
CA SER A 125 2.65 -12.17 -6.26
C SER A 125 3.37 -12.28 -4.92
N ARG A 126 4.28 -11.35 -4.64
CA ARG A 126 5.12 -11.37 -3.44
C ARG A 126 5.48 -9.98 -2.97
N ALA A 127 5.58 -9.81 -1.68
CA ALA A 127 6.07 -8.59 -1.06
C ALA A 127 7.11 -8.89 0.01
N LYS A 128 7.99 -7.93 0.24
CA LYS A 128 8.97 -7.96 1.31
C LYS A 128 8.88 -6.69 2.12
N ILE A 129 8.88 -6.85 3.44
CA ILE A 129 8.86 -5.73 4.40
C ILE A 129 10.04 -5.87 5.35
N CYS A 130 10.81 -4.81 5.47
CA CYS A 130 11.97 -4.76 6.35
C CYS A 130 11.62 -3.96 7.60
N VAL A 131 11.79 -4.59 8.77
CA VAL A 131 11.37 -4.05 10.07
C VAL A 131 12.53 -3.97 11.07
N HIS A 132 12.52 -2.94 11.90
CA HIS A 132 13.50 -2.69 12.92
C HIS A 132 12.82 -2.42 14.26
N SER A 133 13.32 -2.99 15.35
CA SER A 133 12.87 -2.63 16.70
C SER A 133 13.86 -1.68 17.35
N GLN A 134 13.34 -0.63 17.96
CA GLN A 134 14.14 0.27 18.81
C GLN A 134 14.45 -0.36 20.17
N ASP A 135 13.63 -1.34 20.60
CA ASP A 135 13.82 -2.11 21.80
C ASP A 135 14.45 -3.46 21.45
N SER A 136 15.67 -3.71 21.95
CA SER A 136 16.41 -4.95 21.71
C SER A 136 15.76 -6.20 22.32
N SER A 137 14.83 -6.04 23.25
CA SER A 137 14.08 -7.14 23.88
C SER A 137 12.92 -7.62 23.01
N ILE A 138 12.53 -6.85 21.98
CA ILE A 138 11.42 -7.18 21.10
C ILE A 138 11.94 -7.71 19.78
N ASP A 139 11.49 -8.93 19.41
CA ASP A 139 11.69 -9.47 18.08
C ASP A 139 10.72 -8.82 17.08
N PRO A 140 11.21 -7.94 16.16
CA PRO A 140 10.34 -7.23 15.26
C PRO A 140 9.67 -8.14 14.22
N VAL A 141 10.32 -9.23 13.84
CA VAL A 141 9.75 -10.20 12.88
C VAL A 141 8.63 -10.99 13.54
N GLY A 142 8.89 -11.54 14.73
CA GLY A 142 7.89 -12.30 15.49
C GLY A 142 6.65 -11.45 15.83
N ALA A 143 6.82 -10.19 16.19
CA ALA A 143 5.72 -9.28 16.45
C ALA A 143 4.84 -9.02 15.21
N CYS A 144 5.46 -8.85 14.03
CA CYS A 144 4.75 -8.66 12.78
C CYS A 144 4.04 -9.93 12.29
N VAL A 145 4.64 -11.10 12.50
CA VAL A 145 4.04 -12.40 12.17
C VAL A 145 2.82 -12.66 13.04
N GLY A 146 2.95 -12.38 14.34
CA GLY A 146 1.92 -12.64 15.34
C GLY A 146 1.81 -14.12 15.73
N MET A 147 0.97 -14.41 16.73
CA MET A 147 0.78 -15.78 17.21
C MET A 147 0.32 -16.71 16.08
N ARG A 148 1.10 -17.76 15.80
CA ARG A 148 0.82 -18.73 14.72
C ARG A 148 0.58 -18.07 13.35
N GLY A 149 1.18 -16.91 13.09
CA GLY A 149 1.04 -16.19 11.84
C GLY A 149 -0.29 -15.42 11.69
N SER A 150 -1.04 -15.20 12.76
CA SER A 150 -2.38 -14.60 12.67
C SER A 150 -2.39 -13.20 12.08
N ARG A 151 -1.43 -12.35 12.45
CA ARG A 151 -1.36 -10.96 11.96
C ARG A 151 -1.00 -10.91 10.48
N VAL A 152 0.07 -11.59 10.08
CA VAL A 152 0.49 -11.62 8.69
C VAL A 152 -0.56 -12.29 7.80
N GLN A 153 -1.28 -13.32 8.29
CA GLN A 153 -2.33 -14.00 7.53
C GLN A 153 -3.52 -13.07 7.27
N THR A 154 -3.88 -12.20 8.20
CA THR A 154 -4.93 -11.18 7.99
C THR A 154 -4.55 -10.27 6.81
N ILE A 155 -3.30 -9.84 6.74
CA ILE A 155 -2.79 -9.00 5.65
C ILE A 155 -2.74 -9.76 4.34
N VAL A 156 -2.23 -11.01 4.35
CA VAL A 156 -2.21 -11.90 3.17
C VAL A 156 -3.62 -12.07 2.59
N ASN A 157 -4.62 -12.27 3.44
CA ASN A 157 -6.02 -12.41 3.02
C ASN A 157 -6.55 -11.12 2.38
N GLU A 158 -6.24 -9.95 2.95
CA GLU A 158 -6.62 -8.65 2.36
C GLU A 158 -5.98 -8.45 0.98
N LEU A 159 -4.77 -8.95 0.77
CA LEU A 159 -4.01 -8.85 -0.48
C LEU A 159 -4.22 -10.05 -1.43
N HIS A 160 -5.31 -10.80 -1.24
CA HIS A 160 -5.70 -11.93 -2.09
C HIS A 160 -4.63 -13.02 -2.25
N GLY A 161 -3.92 -13.32 -1.17
CA GLY A 161 -2.95 -14.42 -1.14
C GLY A 161 -1.53 -14.03 -1.57
N GLU A 162 -1.23 -12.74 -1.66
CA GLU A 162 0.13 -12.24 -1.89
C GLU A 162 1.07 -12.76 -0.79
N LYS A 163 2.19 -13.38 -1.18
CA LYS A 163 3.18 -13.89 -0.23
C LYS A 163 3.93 -12.73 0.41
N ILE A 164 4.04 -12.72 1.74
CA ILE A 164 4.70 -11.65 2.47
C ILE A 164 5.88 -12.22 3.24
N ASP A 165 7.09 -11.73 2.93
CA ASP A 165 8.31 -12.02 3.67
C ASP A 165 8.64 -10.83 4.58
N ILE A 166 8.86 -11.11 5.86
CA ILE A 166 9.21 -10.11 6.87
C ILE A 166 10.69 -10.29 7.20
N ILE A 167 11.48 -9.24 7.00
CA ILE A 167 12.94 -9.23 7.10
C ILE A 167 13.33 -8.32 8.26
N LYS A 168 14.27 -8.78 9.07
CA LYS A 168 14.87 -7.96 10.11
C LYS A 168 15.87 -6.99 9.49
N TRP A 169 15.73 -5.71 9.80
CA TRP A 169 16.70 -4.70 9.41
C TRP A 169 18.05 -4.91 10.14
N THR A 170 19.12 -4.80 9.40
CA THR A 170 20.50 -4.77 9.93
C THR A 170 21.31 -3.73 9.15
N GLU A 171 22.30 -3.13 9.82
CA GLU A 171 23.27 -2.24 9.15
C GLU A 171 24.31 -3.03 8.37
N ASP A 172 24.46 -4.33 8.66
CA ASP A 172 25.33 -5.22 7.89
C ASP A 172 24.73 -5.51 6.51
N LEU A 173 25.25 -4.79 5.52
CA LEU A 173 24.74 -4.81 4.15
C LEU A 173 24.75 -6.20 3.51
N PRO A 174 25.82 -7.02 3.64
CA PRO A 174 25.82 -8.40 3.11
C PRO A 174 24.68 -9.26 3.69
N THR A 175 24.46 -9.20 5.00
CA THR A 175 23.39 -9.93 5.67
C THR A 175 22.02 -9.45 5.22
N LEU A 176 21.81 -8.13 5.14
CA LEU A 176 20.53 -7.56 4.68
C LEU A 176 20.22 -7.99 3.24
N ILE A 177 21.21 -8.01 2.36
CA ILE A 177 21.06 -8.46 0.97
C ILE A 177 20.69 -9.95 0.93
N SER A 178 21.40 -10.77 1.70
CA SER A 178 21.14 -12.20 1.75
C SER A 178 19.72 -12.52 2.21
N GLU A 179 19.27 -11.90 3.31
CA GLU A 179 17.92 -12.08 3.81
C GLU A 179 16.86 -11.53 2.84
N SER A 180 17.17 -10.40 2.16
CA SER A 180 16.25 -9.77 1.21
C SER A 180 16.03 -10.60 -0.05
N LEU A 181 16.99 -11.42 -0.45
CA LEU A 181 16.90 -12.28 -1.63
C LEU A 181 16.41 -13.68 -1.33
N SER A 182 16.30 -14.08 -0.03
CA SER A 182 15.71 -15.36 0.34
C SER A 182 14.35 -15.56 -0.36
N PRO A 183 14.07 -16.79 -0.90
CA PRO A 183 14.75 -18.08 -0.71
C PRO A 183 15.91 -18.35 -1.69
N ALA A 184 16.34 -17.39 -2.51
CA ALA A 184 17.46 -17.58 -3.41
C ALA A 184 18.77 -17.82 -2.63
N GLU A 185 19.51 -18.87 -3.01
CA GLU A 185 20.80 -19.17 -2.41
C GLU A 185 21.90 -18.31 -3.03
N ILE A 186 22.53 -17.47 -2.21
CA ILE A 186 23.60 -16.58 -2.64
C ILE A 186 24.94 -17.24 -2.42
N GLN A 187 25.72 -17.42 -3.49
CA GLN A 187 27.10 -17.88 -3.41
C GLN A 187 28.05 -16.74 -3.00
N ARG A 188 27.84 -15.56 -3.55
CA ARG A 188 28.76 -14.42 -3.35
C ARG A 188 28.06 -13.08 -3.54
N VAL A 189 28.41 -12.14 -2.67
CA VAL A 189 28.03 -10.72 -2.80
C VAL A 189 29.30 -9.91 -2.96
N LEU A 190 29.38 -9.11 -4.02
CA LEU A 190 30.45 -8.15 -4.26
C LEU A 190 29.89 -6.75 -4.13
N ILE A 191 30.40 -5.96 -3.20
CA ILE A 191 29.93 -4.61 -2.92
C ILE A 191 30.99 -3.63 -3.35
N ASP A 192 30.66 -2.79 -4.32
CA ASP A 192 31.46 -1.64 -4.76
C ASP A 192 30.80 -0.36 -4.22
N GLN A 193 31.33 0.14 -3.11
CA GLN A 193 30.78 1.33 -2.46
C GLN A 193 31.02 2.61 -3.25
N ASP A 194 32.12 2.68 -3.98
CA ASP A 194 32.50 3.88 -4.74
C ASP A 194 31.56 4.09 -5.93
N ASN A 195 31.20 3.01 -6.62
CA ASN A 195 30.29 3.04 -7.76
C ASN A 195 28.82 2.76 -7.37
N LYS A 196 28.51 2.59 -6.08
CA LYS A 196 27.17 2.23 -5.55
C LYS A 196 26.59 1.01 -6.27
N ARG A 197 27.43 0.00 -6.53
CA ARG A 197 27.07 -1.21 -7.27
C ARG A 197 27.20 -2.44 -6.37
N ILE A 198 26.24 -3.34 -6.53
CA ILE A 198 26.24 -4.64 -5.86
C ILE A 198 26.06 -5.71 -6.93
N ASP A 199 27.03 -6.61 -7.03
CA ASP A 199 26.95 -7.80 -7.88
C ASP A 199 26.67 -9.03 -7.02
N ILE A 200 25.66 -9.78 -7.38
CA ILE A 200 25.20 -10.95 -6.65
C ILE A 200 25.31 -12.17 -7.55
N ILE A 201 26.00 -13.18 -7.05
CA ILE A 201 26.14 -14.47 -7.72
C ILE A 201 25.25 -15.47 -7.00
N LEU A 202 24.28 -15.98 -7.73
CA LEU A 202 23.35 -17.01 -7.23
C LEU A 202 23.82 -18.39 -7.60
N THR A 203 23.42 -19.40 -6.82
CA THR A 203 23.56 -20.82 -7.18
C THR A 203 22.54 -21.11 -8.29
N GLU A 204 22.97 -21.73 -9.39
CA GLU A 204 22.04 -22.31 -10.35
C GLU A 204 21.30 -23.45 -9.67
N GLU A 205 19.98 -23.31 -9.47
CA GLU A 205 19.13 -24.46 -9.18
C GLU A 205 18.99 -25.31 -10.44
N ASN A 206 19.41 -26.58 -10.37
CA ASN A 206 19.18 -27.59 -11.39
C ASN A 206 17.70 -27.99 -11.47
#